data_c9bbacbb27c77cd41904935ec2fc137b
#
_entry.id   c9bbacbb27c77cd41904935ec2fc137b
#
_cell.length_a   1.000
_cell.length_b   1.000
_cell.length_c   1.000
_cell.angle_alpha   90.00
_cell.angle_beta   90.00
_cell.angle_gamma   90.00
#
_symmetry.space_group_name_H-M   'P 1'
#
loop_
_entity.id
_entity.type
_entity.pdbx_description
1 polymer ?
#
loop_
_entity_poly.entity_id
_entity_poly.type
_entity_poly.pdbx_seq_one_letter_code
_entity_poly.pdbx_strand_id
1 'polypeptide(L)'
;MAYHGVELQTSITIGKIFSIHYFEYMSNFSFAGESHNFWEFICVDKGEVGVTRGKSYTILKKGDLIFHKPNEFHDVKATGGIAPNLVVISFECNDDAMYFFNDRLLQIDETERNLLANIIIEAR
;
A
#
# COMPACT_ATOMS: atom_id res chain seq x y z
N MET A 1 37.11 9.80 25.60
CA MET A 1 35.98 9.97 24.66
C MET A 1 34.81 9.11 25.09
N ALA A 2 33.65 9.73 25.28
CA ALA A 2 32.45 8.98 25.61
C ALA A 2 31.80 8.46 24.32
N TYR A 3 31.50 7.18 24.30
CA TYR A 3 30.77 6.59 23.20
C TYR A 3 29.24 6.63 23.52
N HIS A 4 28.51 7.22 22.64
CA HIS A 4 27.07 7.18 22.73
C HIS A 4 26.55 6.05 21.83
N GLY A 5 25.97 5.05 22.46
CA GLY A 5 25.27 4.01 21.72
C GLY A 5 24.07 4.59 21.01
N VAL A 6 23.83 4.17 19.78
CA VAL A 6 22.59 4.46 19.08
C VAL A 6 21.63 3.34 19.37
N GLU A 7 20.53 3.67 20.04
CA GLU A 7 19.48 2.71 20.28
C GLU A 7 18.67 2.53 19.00
N LEU A 8 18.65 1.31 18.49
CA LEU A 8 17.83 0.98 17.35
C LEU A 8 16.38 0.86 17.81
N GLN A 9 15.56 1.80 17.38
CA GLN A 9 14.14 1.76 17.66
C GLN A 9 13.40 1.16 16.46
N THR A 10 12.53 0.20 16.76
CA THR A 10 11.56 -0.26 15.78
C THR A 10 10.49 0.81 15.66
N SER A 11 10.47 1.51 14.53
CA SER A 11 9.51 2.59 14.30
C SER A 11 8.08 2.09 14.24
N ILE A 12 7.87 0.93 13.60
CA ILE A 12 6.55 0.31 13.45
C ILE A 12 6.74 -1.19 13.49
N THR A 13 5.91 -1.86 14.28
CA THR A 13 5.90 -3.32 14.39
C THR A 13 4.71 -3.89 13.63
N ILE A 14 5.00 -4.73 12.64
CA ILE A 14 3.98 -5.49 11.91
C ILE A 14 3.78 -6.82 12.63
N GLY A 15 2.54 -7.09 13.06
CA GLY A 15 2.23 -8.34 13.76
C GLY A 15 2.08 -9.53 12.84
N LYS A 16 1.31 -9.37 11.77
CA LYS A 16 1.03 -10.44 10.80
C LYS A 16 0.89 -9.86 9.41
N ILE A 17 1.27 -10.64 8.40
CA ILE A 17 0.96 -10.35 7.01
C ILE A 17 -0.12 -11.34 6.58
N PHE A 18 -1.27 -10.84 6.14
CA PHE A 18 -2.38 -11.67 5.70
C PHE A 18 -2.28 -12.05 4.24
N SER A 19 -1.85 -11.12 3.39
CA SER A 19 -1.74 -11.36 1.97
C SER A 19 -0.72 -10.45 1.32
N ILE A 20 -0.07 -10.97 0.30
CA ILE A 20 0.83 -10.22 -0.58
C ILE A 20 0.45 -10.62 -1.99
N HIS A 21 -0.03 -9.65 -2.78
CA HIS A 21 -0.49 -9.90 -4.13
C HIS A 21 0.12 -8.91 -5.11
N TYR A 22 0.49 -9.42 -6.27
CA TYR A 22 0.77 -8.63 -7.45
C TYR A 22 -0.33 -8.90 -8.46
N PHE A 23 -1.12 -7.86 -8.77
CA PHE A 23 -2.24 -7.98 -9.69
C PHE A 23 -1.94 -7.32 -11.02
N GLU A 24 -2.30 -8.02 -12.09
CA GLU A 24 -2.31 -7.50 -13.44
C GLU A 24 -3.77 -7.45 -13.89
N TYR A 25 -4.31 -6.25 -14.01
CA TYR A 25 -5.72 -6.06 -14.31
C TYR A 25 -5.93 -5.60 -15.74
N MET A 26 -7.18 -5.73 -16.20
CA MET A 26 -7.60 -5.19 -17.48
C MET A 26 -7.86 -3.69 -17.39
N SER A 27 -7.81 -2.99 -18.53
CA SER A 27 -8.01 -1.54 -18.57
C SER A 27 -9.40 -1.07 -18.12
N ASN A 28 -10.37 -1.98 -18.06
CA ASN A 28 -11.71 -1.69 -17.56
C ASN A 28 -11.98 -2.27 -16.17
N PHE A 29 -10.94 -2.66 -15.45
CA PHE A 29 -11.06 -3.24 -14.11
C PHE A 29 -11.78 -2.27 -13.16
N SER A 30 -12.68 -2.83 -12.35
CA SER A 30 -13.35 -2.10 -11.29
C SER A 30 -13.66 -3.07 -10.14
N PHE A 31 -13.28 -2.68 -8.93
CA PHE A 31 -13.60 -3.39 -7.71
C PHE A 31 -14.56 -2.53 -6.88
N ALA A 32 -15.73 -3.08 -6.55
CA ALA A 32 -16.83 -2.32 -5.94
C ALA A 32 -16.56 -1.87 -4.51
N GLY A 33 -15.53 -2.41 -3.90
CA GLY A 33 -15.11 -1.95 -2.58
C GLY A 33 -15.46 -2.88 -1.44
N GLU A 34 -14.75 -2.71 -0.36
CA GLU A 34 -14.91 -3.44 0.89
C GLU A 34 -14.34 -2.65 2.06
N SER A 35 -14.58 -3.13 3.27
CA SER A 35 -13.86 -2.72 4.46
C SER A 35 -13.48 -3.98 5.25
N HIS A 36 -12.34 -3.93 5.94
CA HIS A 36 -11.87 -5.06 6.73
C HIS A 36 -11.06 -4.57 7.93
N ASN A 37 -10.89 -5.44 8.92
CA ASN A 37 -10.32 -5.09 10.21
C ASN A 37 -8.78 -5.23 10.21
N PHE A 38 -8.12 -4.77 9.17
CA PHE A 38 -6.67 -4.74 9.10
C PHE A 38 -6.21 -3.67 8.11
N TRP A 39 -4.93 -3.35 8.17
CA TRP A 39 -4.30 -2.43 7.25
C TRP A 39 -4.08 -3.07 5.88
N GLU A 40 -4.16 -2.24 4.86
CA GLU A 40 -3.81 -2.63 3.51
C GLU A 40 -3.13 -1.47 2.81
N PHE A 41 -2.12 -1.75 1.99
CA PHE A 41 -1.63 -0.72 1.11
C PHE A 41 -1.75 -1.14 -0.36
N ILE A 42 -1.88 -0.14 -1.21
CA ILE A 42 -1.89 -0.28 -2.66
C ILE A 42 -0.76 0.56 -3.22
N CYS A 43 0.09 -0.06 -4.04
CA CYS A 43 1.13 0.61 -4.80
C CYS A 43 0.92 0.34 -6.29
N VAL A 44 0.93 1.39 -7.10
CA VAL A 44 0.78 1.25 -8.56
C VAL A 44 2.15 1.00 -9.18
N ASP A 45 2.28 -0.15 -9.83
CA ASP A 45 3.51 -0.52 -10.54
C ASP A 45 3.45 -0.13 -12.02
N LYS A 46 2.26 -0.12 -12.62
CA LYS A 46 2.04 0.26 -14.01
C LYS A 46 0.64 0.83 -14.17
N GLY A 47 0.50 1.82 -15.05
CA GLY A 47 -0.78 2.43 -15.35
C GLY A 47 -1.24 3.40 -14.27
N GLU A 48 -2.53 3.53 -14.13
CA GLU A 48 -3.13 4.36 -13.09
C GLU A 48 -4.45 3.77 -12.61
N VAL A 49 -4.83 4.12 -11.39
CA VAL A 49 -6.11 3.70 -10.80
C VAL A 49 -6.73 4.86 -10.05
N GLY A 50 -8.07 4.85 -9.98
CA GLY A 50 -8.82 5.71 -9.09
C GLY A 50 -9.18 4.93 -7.84
N VAL A 51 -8.90 5.49 -6.67
CA VAL A 51 -9.13 4.85 -5.39
C VAL A 51 -10.04 5.71 -4.52
N THR A 52 -11.08 5.11 -3.98
CA THR A 52 -11.91 5.73 -2.94
C THR A 52 -11.43 5.25 -1.59
N ARG A 53 -11.18 6.19 -0.67
CA ARG A 53 -10.92 5.93 0.76
C ARG A 53 -11.95 6.69 1.56
N GLY A 54 -12.85 5.98 2.24
CA GLY A 54 -13.93 6.66 2.93
C GLY A 54 -14.69 7.57 1.97
N LYS A 55 -14.58 8.89 2.15
CA LYS A 55 -15.24 9.90 1.28
C LYS A 55 -14.30 10.54 0.26
N SER A 56 -13.01 10.19 0.27
CA SER A 56 -12.01 10.78 -0.60
C SER A 56 -11.78 9.92 -1.84
N TYR A 57 -11.62 10.58 -2.99
CA TYR A 57 -11.25 9.91 -4.24
C TYR A 57 -9.93 10.47 -4.74
N THR A 58 -9.02 9.57 -5.11
CA THR A 58 -7.66 9.95 -5.54
C THR A 58 -7.24 9.12 -6.73
N ILE A 59 -6.58 9.75 -7.70
CA ILE A 59 -5.94 9.04 -8.81
C ILE A 59 -4.50 8.72 -8.40
N LEU A 60 -4.15 7.44 -8.47
CA LEU A 60 -2.79 6.96 -8.23
C LEU A 60 -2.14 6.61 -9.54
N LYS A 61 -0.90 7.03 -9.72
CA LYS A 61 -0.07 6.73 -10.88
C LYS A 61 1.13 5.88 -10.46
N LYS A 62 1.89 5.38 -11.43
CA LYS A 62 3.08 4.58 -11.18
C LYS A 62 3.96 5.17 -10.09
N GLY A 63 4.29 4.38 -9.09
CA GLY A 63 5.09 4.78 -7.95
C GLY A 63 4.31 5.37 -6.79
N ASP A 64 3.03 5.65 -6.97
CA ASP A 64 2.18 6.14 -5.90
C ASP A 64 1.72 4.99 -5.00
N LEU A 65 1.65 5.27 -3.71
CA LEU A 65 1.27 4.31 -2.68
C LEU A 65 0.37 4.99 -1.67
N ILE A 66 -0.70 4.30 -1.28
CA ILE A 66 -1.57 4.73 -0.18
C ILE A 66 -1.86 3.58 0.76
N PHE A 67 -2.17 3.93 2.00
CA PHE A 67 -2.59 2.98 3.04
C PHE A 67 -4.08 3.13 3.33
N HIS A 68 -4.76 1.99 3.46
CA HIS A 68 -6.12 1.90 3.97
C HIS A 68 -6.07 1.46 5.42
N LYS A 69 -6.57 2.30 6.32
CA LYS A 69 -6.66 1.94 7.75
C LYS A 69 -7.74 0.88 7.98
N PRO A 70 -7.69 0.17 9.12
CA PRO A 70 -8.73 -0.79 9.47
C PRO A 70 -10.13 -0.17 9.42
N ASN A 71 -11.07 -0.93 8.88
CA ASN A 71 -12.49 -0.60 8.79
C ASN A 71 -12.84 0.61 7.89
N GLU A 72 -11.88 1.12 7.14
CA GLU A 72 -12.14 2.16 6.15
C GLU A 72 -12.63 1.52 4.85
N PHE A 73 -13.77 1.99 4.36
CA PHE A 73 -14.25 1.57 3.04
C PHE A 73 -13.28 2.04 1.96
N HIS A 74 -12.94 1.15 1.05
CA HIS A 74 -12.09 1.49 -0.08
C HIS A 74 -12.49 0.71 -1.33
N ASP A 75 -12.33 1.33 -2.47
CA ASP A 75 -12.50 0.70 -3.77
C ASP A 75 -11.34 1.09 -4.70
N VAL A 76 -11.23 0.41 -5.81
CA VAL A 76 -10.23 0.69 -6.83
C VAL A 76 -10.79 0.38 -8.22
N LYS A 77 -10.47 1.24 -9.19
CA LYS A 77 -10.83 1.02 -10.59
C LYS A 77 -9.72 1.51 -11.51
N ALA A 78 -9.56 0.85 -12.63
CA ALA A 78 -8.64 1.29 -13.67
C ALA A 78 -9.11 2.62 -14.25
N THR A 79 -8.16 3.52 -14.49
CA THR A 79 -8.39 4.82 -15.14
C THR A 79 -7.35 5.02 -16.25
N GLY A 80 -7.53 6.07 -17.06
CA GLY A 80 -6.56 6.42 -18.09
C GLY A 80 -6.49 5.48 -19.30
N GLY A 81 -7.34 4.45 -19.35
CA GLY A 81 -7.39 3.53 -20.48
C GLY A 81 -6.22 2.55 -20.56
N ILE A 82 -5.39 2.46 -19.54
CA ILE A 82 -4.24 1.57 -19.47
C ILE A 82 -4.50 0.48 -18.44
N ALA A 83 -4.16 -0.78 -18.78
CA ALA A 83 -4.26 -1.89 -17.85
C ALA A 83 -3.28 -1.69 -16.66
N PRO A 84 -3.77 -1.63 -15.42
CA PRO A 84 -2.92 -1.37 -14.27
C PRO A 84 -2.30 -2.63 -13.69
N ASN A 85 -1.10 -2.51 -13.14
CA ASN A 85 -0.49 -3.51 -12.29
C ASN A 85 -0.35 -2.94 -10.88
N LEU A 86 -0.81 -3.68 -9.90
CA LEU A 86 -0.87 -3.25 -8.50
C LEU A 86 -0.16 -4.22 -7.58
N VAL A 87 0.54 -3.68 -6.58
CA VAL A 87 0.99 -4.43 -5.41
C VAL A 87 0.04 -4.12 -4.28
N VAL A 88 -0.56 -5.16 -3.70
CA VAL A 88 -1.49 -5.03 -2.59
C VAL A 88 -1.03 -5.92 -1.44
N ILE A 89 -0.78 -5.33 -0.28
CA ILE A 89 -0.34 -6.05 0.91
C ILE A 89 -1.28 -5.72 2.06
N SER A 90 -1.83 -6.79 2.67
CA SER A 90 -2.71 -6.70 3.84
C SER A 90 -1.98 -7.20 5.07
N PHE A 91 -2.07 -6.47 6.17
CA PHE A 91 -1.30 -6.78 7.37
C PHE A 91 -1.98 -6.28 8.63
N GLU A 92 -1.62 -6.91 9.75
CA GLU A 92 -2.02 -6.48 11.08
C GLU A 92 -0.93 -5.59 11.68
N CYS A 93 -1.32 -4.43 12.17
CA CYS A 93 -0.44 -3.55 12.89
C CYS A 93 -1.22 -2.84 13.99
N ASN A 94 -0.80 -3.03 15.23
CA ASN A 94 -1.43 -2.40 16.40
C ASN A 94 -0.64 -1.17 16.88
N ASP A 95 0.33 -0.72 16.11
CA ASP A 95 1.15 0.42 16.44
C ASP A 95 0.44 1.71 16.00
N ASP A 96 0.19 2.60 16.95
CA ASP A 96 -0.47 3.89 16.66
C ASP A 96 0.32 4.75 15.67
N ALA A 97 1.64 4.54 15.58
CA ALA A 97 2.48 5.25 14.61
C ALA A 97 2.05 4.98 13.17
N MET A 98 1.36 3.87 12.89
CA MET A 98 0.83 3.57 11.56
C MET A 98 -0.15 4.63 11.06
N TYR A 99 -0.86 5.31 11.97
CA TYR A 99 -1.84 6.34 11.58
C TYR A 99 -1.18 7.58 10.97
N PHE A 100 0.15 7.73 11.09
CA PHE A 100 0.88 8.73 10.33
C PHE A 100 0.64 8.61 8.82
N PHE A 101 0.46 7.39 8.32
CA PHE A 101 0.26 7.12 6.89
C PHE A 101 -1.21 7.25 6.45
N ASN A 102 -2.12 7.50 7.39
CA ASN A 102 -3.52 7.70 7.06
C ASN A 102 -3.70 8.98 6.25
N ASP A 103 -4.51 8.93 5.21
CA ASP A 103 -4.82 10.06 4.32
C ASP A 103 -3.60 10.67 3.61
N ARG A 104 -2.50 9.92 3.49
CA ARG A 104 -1.32 10.38 2.77
C ARG A 104 -1.16 9.68 1.44
N LEU A 105 -0.85 10.47 0.42
CA LEU A 105 -0.36 9.96 -0.85
C LEU A 105 1.16 9.96 -0.77
N LEU A 106 1.76 8.79 -0.94
CA LEU A 106 3.20 8.60 -0.88
C LEU A 106 3.73 8.20 -2.25
N GLN A 107 4.99 8.54 -2.51
CA GLN A 107 5.69 8.07 -3.69
C GLN A 107 6.90 7.25 -3.26
N ILE A 108 7.06 6.08 -3.85
CA ILE A 108 8.22 5.24 -3.60
C ILE A 108 9.33 5.57 -4.59
N ASP A 109 10.56 5.56 -4.09
CA ASP A 109 11.75 5.70 -4.92
C ASP A 109 12.17 4.33 -5.50
N GLU A 110 13.25 4.31 -6.27
CA GLU A 110 13.75 3.08 -6.89
C GLU A 110 14.18 2.05 -5.86
N THR A 111 14.80 2.47 -4.76
CA THR A 111 15.21 1.57 -3.67
C THR A 111 14.01 0.89 -3.04
N GLU A 112 12.98 1.65 -2.73
CA GLU A 112 11.73 1.14 -2.15
C GLU A 112 11.00 0.23 -3.12
N ARG A 113 11.01 0.57 -4.40
CA ARG A 113 10.42 -0.27 -5.44
C ARG A 113 11.12 -1.62 -5.54
N ASN A 114 12.45 -1.64 -5.42
CA ASN A 114 13.23 -2.88 -5.40
C ASN A 114 12.91 -3.72 -4.16
N LEU A 115 12.69 -3.10 -3.01
CA LEU A 115 12.25 -3.81 -1.80
C LEU A 115 10.89 -4.48 -2.01
N LEU A 116 9.93 -3.79 -2.61
CA LEU A 116 8.63 -4.39 -2.93
C LEU A 116 8.77 -5.55 -3.91
N ALA A 117 9.60 -5.42 -4.93
CA ALA A 117 9.84 -6.50 -5.88
C ALA A 117 10.40 -7.75 -5.18
N ASN A 118 11.32 -7.56 -4.24
CA ASN A 118 11.89 -8.67 -3.46
C ASN A 118 10.84 -9.32 -2.55
N ILE A 119 9.96 -8.55 -1.94
CA ILE A 119 8.85 -9.08 -1.13
C ILE A 119 7.96 -9.98 -1.98
N ILE A 120 7.62 -9.55 -3.18
CA ILE A 120 6.77 -10.31 -4.10
C ILE A 120 7.46 -11.62 -4.51
N ILE A 121 8.75 -11.59 -4.80
CA ILE A 121 9.54 -12.77 -5.16
C ILE A 121 9.53 -13.78 -4.01
N GLU A 122 9.77 -13.33 -2.78
CA GLU A 122 9.80 -14.19 -1.60
C GLU A 122 8.43 -14.77 -1.24
N ALA A 123 7.35 -14.10 -1.62
CA ALA A 123 5.99 -14.54 -1.33
C ALA A 123 5.46 -15.64 -2.26
N ARG A 124 6.18 -15.92 -3.32
CA ARG A 124 5.77 -16.93 -4.32
C ARG A 124 6.12 -18.34 -3.94
#